data_9e298fc64ce0ef4de219636668b6a493
#
_entry.id   9e298fc64ce0ef4de219636668b6a493
#
_cell.length_a   1.000
_cell.length_b   1.000
_cell.length_c   1.000
_cell.angle_alpha   90.00
_cell.angle_beta   90.00
_cell.angle_gamma   90.00
#
_symmetry.space_group_name_H-M   'P 1'
#
loop_
_entity.id
_entity.type
_entity.pdbx_description
1 polymer ?
#
loop_
_entity_poly.entity_id
_entity_poly.type
_entity_poly.pdbx_seq_one_letter_code
_entity_poly.pdbx_strand_id
1 'polypeptide(L)'
;LLLLPVFFTSCKTIATVQNKNLKKRSAKFLLQRMEENRYSYDWFAAKAKVKFESEEENVSFTVNLRMKHDSIIWLKIQKLSVEGLRVRMSADRIEVLNRQDNQYIVETFATVQSKMPIPFGFREIENLLAGNPFMQEGLEFEVSNDSSFYLLEALLKANKNAASSNGKIRLWLDENHRLVKLYAKIDESTIDANFSDFQLVNENILIAFEKDIVLNSPESGKIRFKINFNKIDLNEEQDLKFEIPDHYEQIISGNKIPKK
;
A
#
# COMPACT_ATOMS: atom_id res chain seq x y z
N LEU A 1 44.27 15.45 -44.43
CA LEU A 1 43.66 15.73 -43.11
C LEU A 1 42.92 14.51 -42.65
N LEU A 2 43.54 13.73 -41.72
CA LEU A 2 43.00 12.47 -41.19
C LEU A 2 42.20 12.79 -39.93
N LEU A 3 40.86 12.57 -39.92
CA LEU A 3 40.00 12.69 -38.75
C LEU A 3 39.95 11.31 -38.06
N LEU A 4 40.54 11.23 -36.87
CA LEU A 4 40.37 10.04 -35.97
C LEU A 4 39.03 10.16 -35.23
N PRO A 5 38.18 9.09 -35.21
CA PRO A 5 36.98 9.06 -34.37
C PRO A 5 37.37 8.73 -32.92
N VAL A 6 37.05 9.63 -31.98
CA VAL A 6 37.19 9.40 -30.54
C VAL A 6 35.95 8.58 -30.06
N PHE A 7 36.14 7.33 -29.74
CA PHE A 7 35.11 6.50 -29.09
C PHE A 7 35.09 6.82 -27.60
N PHE A 8 34.01 7.48 -27.13
CA PHE A 8 33.71 7.60 -25.71
C PHE A 8 33.11 6.27 -25.22
N THR A 9 33.92 5.45 -24.56
CA THR A 9 33.44 4.30 -23.81
C THR A 9 32.81 4.81 -22.52
N SER A 10 31.47 4.89 -22.48
CA SER A 10 30.71 5.13 -21.27
C SER A 10 30.80 3.91 -20.35
N CYS A 11 31.69 3.95 -19.38
CA CYS A 11 31.68 2.98 -18.27
C CYS A 11 30.43 3.21 -17.43
N LYS A 12 29.43 2.33 -17.56
CA LYS A 12 28.37 2.18 -16.55
C LYS A 12 29.04 1.65 -15.27
N THR A 13 29.28 2.53 -14.32
CA THR A 13 29.70 2.13 -12.97
C THR A 13 28.53 1.36 -12.33
N ILE A 14 28.67 0.05 -12.22
CA ILE A 14 27.80 -0.76 -11.38
C ILE A 14 28.07 -0.30 -9.95
N ALA A 15 27.10 0.39 -9.35
CA ALA A 15 27.17 0.74 -7.94
C ALA A 15 27.23 -0.55 -7.13
N THR A 16 28.40 -0.89 -6.65
CA THR A 16 28.60 -1.99 -5.67
C THR A 16 27.80 -1.58 -4.44
N VAL A 17 26.82 -2.41 -4.06
CA VAL A 17 26.10 -2.28 -2.79
C VAL A 17 27.14 -2.42 -1.68
N GLN A 18 27.61 -1.31 -1.15
CA GLN A 18 28.48 -1.30 0.03
C GLN A 18 27.66 -1.85 1.19
N ASN A 19 28.13 -2.96 1.76
CA ASN A 19 27.58 -3.52 2.97
C ASN A 19 27.84 -2.51 4.11
N LYS A 20 26.90 -1.59 4.35
CA LYS A 20 27.01 -0.60 5.42
C LYS A 20 26.82 -1.32 6.74
N ASN A 21 27.86 -1.32 7.57
CA ASN A 21 27.77 -1.82 8.95
C ASN A 21 26.82 -0.92 9.76
N LEU A 22 25.57 -1.33 9.87
CA LEU A 22 24.58 -0.66 10.70
C LEU A 22 24.95 -0.77 12.18
N LYS A 23 24.82 0.31 12.94
CA LYS A 23 25.06 0.30 14.38
C LYS A 23 24.01 -0.58 15.07
N LYS A 24 24.42 -1.37 16.05
CA LYS A 24 23.47 -2.13 16.89
C LYS A 24 22.47 -1.19 17.56
N ARG A 25 21.19 -1.49 17.43
CA ARG A 25 20.07 -0.71 17.99
C ARG A 25 19.09 -1.66 18.67
N SER A 26 18.38 -1.16 19.70
CA SER A 26 17.28 -1.91 20.30
C SER A 26 16.00 -1.77 19.48
N ALA A 27 15.08 -2.73 19.62
CA ALA A 27 13.76 -2.67 19.00
C ALA A 27 13.03 -1.37 19.40
N LYS A 28 13.01 -1.03 20.67
CA LYS A 28 12.39 0.21 21.18
C LYS A 28 12.92 1.46 20.47
N PHE A 29 14.24 1.57 20.29
CA PHE A 29 14.84 2.70 19.58
C PHE A 29 14.39 2.75 18.12
N LEU A 30 14.44 1.62 17.41
CA LEU A 30 14.08 1.57 16.00
C LEU A 30 12.60 1.86 15.77
N LEU A 31 11.72 1.33 16.61
CA LEU A 31 10.29 1.58 16.55
C LEU A 31 9.96 3.05 16.80
N GLN A 32 10.61 3.66 17.81
CA GLN A 32 10.46 5.08 18.07
C GLN A 32 10.92 5.92 16.86
N ARG A 33 12.07 5.62 16.27
CA ARG A 33 12.57 6.34 15.08
C ARG A 33 11.69 6.14 13.85
N MET A 34 11.16 4.93 13.67
CA MET A 34 10.21 4.67 12.61
C MET A 34 8.92 5.50 12.79
N GLU A 35 8.44 5.61 14.03
CA GLU A 35 7.26 6.43 14.33
C GLU A 35 7.54 7.94 14.16
N GLU A 36 8.74 8.42 14.47
CA GLU A 36 9.17 9.79 14.20
C GLU A 36 9.22 10.13 12.70
N ASN A 37 9.35 9.12 11.83
CA ASN A 37 9.25 9.26 10.39
C ASN A 37 7.80 9.25 9.87
N ARG A 38 6.82 8.99 10.75
CA ARG A 38 5.40 9.11 10.41
C ARG A 38 5.09 10.58 10.17
N TYR A 39 4.40 10.86 9.10
CA TYR A 39 3.86 12.18 8.83
C TYR A 39 2.35 12.22 9.07
N SER A 40 1.87 13.36 9.54
CA SER A 40 0.45 13.63 9.75
C SER A 40 -0.12 14.44 8.58
N TYR A 41 -1.37 14.21 8.28
CA TYR A 41 -2.13 14.97 7.30
C TYR A 41 -3.60 14.97 7.70
N ASP A 42 -4.33 16.02 7.33
CA ASP A 42 -5.79 16.05 7.37
C ASP A 42 -6.35 15.53 6.06
N TRP A 43 -5.70 15.91 4.97
CA TRP A 43 -6.05 15.50 3.61
C TRP A 43 -4.83 14.98 2.86
N PHE A 44 -5.04 13.87 2.16
CA PHE A 44 -4.04 13.29 1.25
C PHE A 44 -4.69 13.11 -0.12
N ALA A 45 -4.14 13.73 -1.14
CA ALA A 45 -4.58 13.54 -2.51
C ALA A 45 -3.41 13.07 -3.37
N ALA A 46 -3.65 12.09 -4.22
CA ALA A 46 -2.62 11.57 -5.11
C ALA A 46 -3.19 11.10 -6.44
N LYS A 47 -2.37 11.21 -7.49
CA LYS A 47 -2.61 10.57 -8.78
C LYS A 47 -1.54 9.52 -9.02
N ALA A 48 -1.95 8.30 -9.30
CA ALA A 48 -1.05 7.17 -9.50
C ALA A 48 -1.35 6.42 -10.80
N LYS A 49 -0.28 5.87 -11.40
CA LYS A 49 -0.39 4.75 -12.33
C LYS A 49 -0.30 3.47 -11.53
N VAL A 50 -1.27 2.58 -11.73
CA VAL A 50 -1.33 1.30 -11.03
C VAL A 50 -1.30 0.18 -12.06
N LYS A 51 -0.41 -0.79 -11.84
CA LYS A 51 -0.42 -2.06 -12.55
C LYS A 51 -0.91 -3.14 -11.60
N PHE A 52 -2.00 -3.80 -11.99
CA PHE A 52 -2.58 -4.94 -11.30
C PHE A 52 -2.19 -6.22 -12.05
N GLU A 53 -1.71 -7.21 -11.33
CA GLU A 53 -1.33 -8.52 -11.84
C GLU A 53 -1.94 -9.60 -10.96
N SER A 54 -2.66 -10.52 -11.56
CA SER A 54 -3.17 -11.77 -10.96
C SER A 54 -2.93 -12.93 -11.92
N GLU A 55 -3.32 -14.14 -11.56
CA GLU A 55 -3.26 -15.28 -12.45
C GLU A 55 -4.17 -15.11 -13.68
N GLU A 56 -5.29 -14.38 -13.51
CA GLU A 56 -6.28 -14.19 -14.56
C GLU A 56 -6.10 -12.89 -15.35
N GLU A 57 -5.52 -11.85 -14.75
CA GLU A 57 -5.53 -10.49 -15.31
C GLU A 57 -4.18 -9.78 -15.14
N ASN A 58 -3.82 -8.99 -16.16
CA ASN A 58 -2.69 -8.06 -16.13
C ASN A 58 -3.13 -6.75 -16.77
N VAL A 59 -3.47 -5.77 -15.95
CA VAL A 59 -4.07 -4.51 -16.40
C VAL A 59 -3.41 -3.31 -15.74
N SER A 60 -3.34 -2.21 -16.49
CA SER A 60 -2.86 -0.93 -15.98
C SER A 60 -3.96 0.11 -16.06
N PHE A 61 -4.05 0.94 -15.02
CA PHE A 61 -5.04 2.00 -14.92
C PHE A 61 -4.50 3.19 -14.13
N THR A 62 -5.20 4.30 -14.20
CA THR A 62 -4.91 5.49 -13.40
C THR A 62 -5.87 5.53 -12.21
N VAL A 63 -5.33 5.83 -11.03
CA VAL A 63 -6.10 6.04 -9.81
C VAL A 63 -5.94 7.48 -9.35
N ASN A 64 -7.05 8.16 -9.07
CA ASN A 64 -7.06 9.34 -8.24
C ASN A 64 -7.49 8.89 -6.84
N LEU A 65 -6.57 8.99 -5.91
CA LEU A 65 -6.76 8.68 -4.50
C LEU A 65 -6.99 10.00 -3.73
N ARG A 66 -7.99 10.02 -2.88
CA ARG A 66 -8.26 11.10 -1.93
C ARG A 66 -8.58 10.49 -0.58
N MET A 67 -7.94 10.97 0.46
CA MET A 67 -8.19 10.49 1.81
C MET A 67 -8.39 11.69 2.74
N LYS A 68 -9.40 11.59 3.59
CA LYS A 68 -9.52 12.41 4.80
C LYS A 68 -9.12 11.54 5.98
N HIS A 69 -8.11 11.98 6.72
CA HIS A 69 -7.49 11.18 7.78
C HIS A 69 -8.52 10.59 8.75
N ASP A 70 -8.33 9.31 9.09
CA ASP A 70 -9.21 8.52 9.97
C ASP A 70 -10.72 8.56 9.59
N SER A 71 -11.07 8.91 8.36
CA SER A 71 -12.46 9.13 7.97
C SER A 71 -12.85 8.44 6.67
N ILE A 72 -12.23 8.80 5.55
CA ILE A 72 -12.63 8.36 4.22
C ILE A 72 -11.42 8.10 3.34
N ILE A 73 -11.45 6.98 2.63
CA ILE A 73 -10.62 6.69 1.46
C ILE A 73 -11.54 6.70 0.24
N TRP A 74 -11.23 7.56 -0.73
CA TRP A 74 -11.97 7.71 -1.97
C TRP A 74 -11.06 7.46 -3.17
N LEU A 75 -11.50 6.59 -4.08
CA LEU A 75 -10.75 6.19 -5.26
C LEU A 75 -11.60 6.41 -6.51
N LYS A 76 -11.00 7.01 -7.55
CA LYS A 76 -11.51 7.01 -8.90
C LYS A 76 -10.53 6.27 -9.80
N ILE A 77 -10.97 5.16 -10.38
CA ILE A 77 -10.18 4.27 -11.21
C ILE A 77 -10.58 4.48 -12.67
N GLN A 78 -9.59 4.78 -13.52
CA GLN A 78 -9.80 5.17 -14.91
C GLN A 78 -8.88 4.37 -15.84
N LYS A 79 -9.41 3.97 -16.99
CA LYS A 79 -8.64 3.45 -18.12
C LYS A 79 -8.84 4.36 -19.33
N LEU A 80 -7.75 4.83 -19.94
CA LEU A 80 -7.80 5.78 -21.06
C LEU A 80 -8.70 7.01 -20.79
N SER A 81 -8.61 7.56 -19.57
CA SER A 81 -9.40 8.70 -19.08
C SER A 81 -10.90 8.43 -18.86
N VAL A 82 -11.39 7.23 -19.14
CA VAL A 82 -12.77 6.83 -18.86
C VAL A 82 -12.83 6.25 -17.44
N GLU A 83 -13.74 6.77 -16.60
CA GLU A 83 -13.98 6.23 -15.27
C GLU A 83 -14.71 4.89 -15.37
N GLY A 84 -14.06 3.82 -14.87
CA GLY A 84 -14.66 2.49 -14.77
C GLY A 84 -15.24 2.22 -13.38
N LEU A 85 -14.45 2.53 -12.34
CA LEU A 85 -14.84 2.28 -10.95
C LEU A 85 -14.66 3.52 -10.09
N ARG A 86 -15.54 3.68 -9.10
CA ARG A 86 -15.37 4.60 -7.97
C ARG A 86 -15.58 3.84 -6.68
N VAL A 87 -14.70 4.06 -5.72
CA VAL A 87 -14.78 3.43 -4.40
C VAL A 87 -14.79 4.52 -3.34
N ARG A 88 -15.66 4.37 -2.36
CA ARG A 88 -15.64 5.15 -1.11
C ARG A 88 -15.63 4.17 0.05
N MET A 89 -14.67 4.33 0.94
CA MET A 89 -14.47 3.46 2.09
C MET A 89 -14.38 4.32 3.35
N SER A 90 -15.06 3.89 4.40
CA SER A 90 -14.93 4.39 5.78
C SER A 90 -14.73 3.20 6.71
N ALA A 91 -14.56 3.45 8.01
CA ALA A 91 -14.47 2.37 9.01
C ALA A 91 -15.73 1.50 9.08
N ASP A 92 -16.90 2.03 8.67
CA ASP A 92 -18.18 1.32 8.78
C ASP A 92 -18.62 0.70 7.45
N ARG A 93 -18.23 1.29 6.30
CA ARG A 93 -18.87 1.02 5.01
C ARG A 93 -17.87 1.05 3.86
N ILE A 94 -18.13 0.20 2.88
CA ILE A 94 -17.49 0.22 1.56
C ILE A 94 -18.58 0.36 0.51
N GLU A 95 -18.38 1.31 -0.40
CA GLU A 95 -19.28 1.58 -1.51
C GLU A 95 -18.45 1.54 -2.81
N VAL A 96 -18.92 0.79 -3.77
CA VAL A 96 -18.29 0.64 -5.09
C VAL A 96 -19.30 0.96 -6.16
N LEU A 97 -18.96 1.85 -7.07
CA LEU A 97 -19.74 2.18 -8.23
C LEU A 97 -19.03 1.67 -9.48
N ASN A 98 -19.63 0.71 -10.17
CA ASN A 98 -19.15 0.19 -11.44
C ASN A 98 -19.90 0.89 -12.58
N ARG A 99 -19.19 1.79 -13.27
CA ARG A 99 -19.78 2.58 -14.36
C ARG A 99 -19.84 1.84 -15.69
N GLN A 100 -19.09 0.76 -15.83
CA GLN A 100 -19.10 -0.03 -17.05
C GLN A 100 -20.38 -0.87 -17.17
N ASP A 101 -20.84 -1.42 -16.03
CA ASP A 101 -21.98 -2.32 -15.97
C ASP A 101 -23.22 -1.67 -15.35
N ASN A 102 -23.16 -0.37 -14.98
CA ASN A 102 -24.21 0.35 -14.26
C ASN A 102 -24.64 -0.36 -12.98
N GLN A 103 -23.67 -0.82 -12.20
CA GLN A 103 -23.88 -1.55 -10.96
C GLN A 103 -23.21 -0.87 -9.79
N TYR A 104 -23.71 -1.15 -8.59
CA TYR A 104 -23.07 -0.70 -7.37
C TYR A 104 -23.13 -1.74 -6.24
N ILE A 105 -22.18 -1.61 -5.32
CA ILE A 105 -22.10 -2.39 -4.10
C ILE A 105 -22.14 -1.43 -2.92
N VAL A 106 -22.92 -1.76 -1.89
CA VAL A 106 -22.88 -1.12 -0.59
C VAL A 106 -22.85 -2.20 0.46
N GLU A 107 -21.75 -2.30 1.18
CA GLU A 107 -21.50 -3.34 2.18
C GLU A 107 -20.93 -2.72 3.45
N THR A 108 -21.09 -3.41 4.59
CA THR A 108 -20.35 -3.02 5.78
C THR A 108 -18.85 -3.31 5.61
N PHE A 109 -18.00 -2.50 6.23
CA PHE A 109 -16.56 -2.75 6.20
C PHE A 109 -16.24 -4.15 6.75
N ALA A 110 -16.89 -4.56 7.84
CA ALA A 110 -16.68 -5.88 8.45
C ALA A 110 -16.99 -7.04 7.49
N THR A 111 -18.04 -6.93 6.67
CA THR A 111 -18.39 -7.95 5.66
C THR A 111 -17.29 -8.07 4.61
N VAL A 112 -16.75 -6.97 4.14
CA VAL A 112 -15.67 -6.99 3.14
C VAL A 112 -14.37 -7.47 3.78
N GLN A 113 -14.05 -6.97 4.99
CA GLN A 113 -12.85 -7.37 5.73
C GLN A 113 -12.77 -8.88 5.96
N SER A 114 -13.90 -9.53 6.28
CA SER A 114 -13.95 -10.99 6.49
C SER A 114 -13.63 -11.81 5.24
N LYS A 115 -13.71 -11.19 4.05
CA LYS A 115 -13.37 -11.79 2.75
C LYS A 115 -11.99 -11.40 2.24
N MET A 116 -11.27 -10.51 2.95
CA MET A 116 -9.92 -10.10 2.56
C MET A 116 -8.91 -11.20 2.88
N PRO A 117 -7.92 -11.41 2.01
CA PRO A 117 -6.82 -12.36 2.27
C PRO A 117 -6.10 -12.09 3.60
N ILE A 118 -6.00 -10.82 3.96
CA ILE A 118 -5.49 -10.35 5.24
C ILE A 118 -6.51 -9.38 5.81
N PRO A 119 -7.01 -9.60 7.03
CA PRO A 119 -8.09 -8.82 7.61
C PRO A 119 -7.60 -7.45 8.13
N PHE A 120 -7.06 -6.63 7.22
CA PHE A 120 -6.68 -5.27 7.57
C PHE A 120 -7.90 -4.45 7.97
N GLY A 121 -7.73 -3.65 9.02
CA GLY A 121 -8.67 -2.60 9.37
C GLY A 121 -8.54 -1.39 8.44
N PHE A 122 -9.46 -0.45 8.58
CA PHE A 122 -9.46 0.78 7.80
C PHE A 122 -8.15 1.57 7.92
N ARG A 123 -7.62 1.69 9.15
CA ARG A 123 -6.35 2.41 9.42
C ARG A 123 -5.13 1.75 8.81
N GLU A 124 -5.07 0.42 8.80
CA GLU A 124 -3.98 -0.31 8.17
C GLU A 124 -3.98 -0.09 6.65
N ILE A 125 -5.17 -0.07 6.02
CA ILE A 125 -5.31 0.23 4.59
C ILE A 125 -4.91 1.69 4.31
N GLU A 126 -5.38 2.64 5.12
CA GLU A 126 -5.04 4.05 5.01
C GLU A 126 -3.52 4.26 5.10
N ASN A 127 -2.88 3.71 6.14
CA ASN A 127 -1.44 3.83 6.32
C ASN A 127 -0.63 3.15 5.20
N LEU A 128 -1.07 1.99 4.71
CA LEU A 128 -0.44 1.31 3.58
C LEU A 128 -0.50 2.18 2.31
N LEU A 129 -1.65 2.81 2.04
CA LEU A 129 -1.82 3.72 0.91
C LEU A 129 -1.02 5.01 1.08
N ALA A 130 -0.99 5.60 2.26
CA ALA A 130 -0.15 6.75 2.56
C ALA A 130 1.35 6.37 2.49
N GLY A 131 1.74 5.19 2.94
CA GLY A 131 3.14 4.76 3.12
C GLY A 131 3.64 5.11 4.52
N ASN A 132 2.74 5.36 5.43
CA ASN A 132 3.04 5.52 6.85
C ASN A 132 3.27 4.15 7.51
N PRO A 133 4.17 4.06 8.49
CA PRO A 133 4.28 2.87 9.30
C PRO A 133 2.99 2.65 10.10
N PHE A 134 2.63 1.39 10.26
CA PHE A 134 1.55 1.01 11.16
C PHE A 134 1.97 -0.23 11.93
N MET A 135 1.57 -0.29 13.18
CA MET A 135 1.88 -1.40 14.07
C MET A 135 0.68 -1.73 14.93
N GLN A 136 0.55 -3.00 15.22
CA GLN A 136 -0.35 -3.46 16.25
C GLN A 136 0.33 -3.24 17.62
N GLU A 137 -0.38 -2.65 18.56
CA GLU A 137 0.12 -2.43 19.91
C GLU A 137 0.39 -3.77 20.64
N GLY A 138 1.36 -3.76 21.53
CA GLY A 138 1.68 -4.92 22.38
C GLY A 138 2.51 -6.01 21.69
N LEU A 139 3.06 -5.77 20.49
CA LEU A 139 4.00 -6.70 19.86
C LEU A 139 5.41 -6.52 20.40
N GLU A 140 6.06 -7.64 20.73
CA GLU A 140 7.47 -7.70 21.09
C GLU A 140 8.29 -8.02 19.84
N PHE A 141 9.22 -7.11 19.49
CA PHE A 141 10.07 -7.25 18.32
C PHE A 141 11.48 -7.69 18.70
N GLU A 142 11.99 -8.68 18.01
CA GLU A 142 13.40 -9.01 17.93
C GLU A 142 14.06 -8.22 16.80
N VAL A 143 15.35 -7.87 16.98
CA VAL A 143 16.10 -7.07 16.01
C VAL A 143 17.29 -7.88 15.51
N SER A 144 17.44 -7.88 14.20
CA SER A 144 18.63 -8.34 13.49
C SER A 144 19.00 -7.37 12.38
N ASN A 145 20.12 -7.60 11.73
CA ASN A 145 20.50 -6.87 10.53
C ASN A 145 20.34 -7.80 9.34
N ASP A 146 19.66 -7.31 8.30
CA ASP A 146 19.53 -7.98 7.02
C ASP A 146 20.17 -7.11 5.93
N SER A 147 21.38 -7.48 5.55
CA SER A 147 22.22 -6.73 4.61
C SER A 147 22.45 -5.28 5.06
N SER A 148 21.80 -4.32 4.45
CA SER A 148 21.91 -2.89 4.75
C SER A 148 20.69 -2.34 5.49
N PHE A 149 19.85 -3.22 6.05
CA PHE A 149 18.59 -2.85 6.73
C PHE A 149 18.57 -3.37 8.17
N TYR A 150 17.90 -2.64 9.04
CA TYR A 150 17.44 -3.18 10.32
C TYR A 150 16.21 -4.05 10.05
N LEU A 151 16.22 -5.27 10.52
CA LEU A 151 15.08 -6.18 10.48
C LEU A 151 14.47 -6.29 11.88
N LEU A 152 13.22 -5.88 12.00
CA LEU A 152 12.40 -6.12 13.19
C LEU A 152 11.43 -7.26 12.89
N GLU A 153 11.39 -8.26 13.75
CA GLU A 153 10.52 -9.42 13.61
C GLU A 153 9.69 -9.63 14.88
N ALA A 154 8.39 -9.84 14.73
CA ALA A 154 7.46 -10.16 15.80
C ALA A 154 6.57 -11.32 15.43
N LEU A 155 6.19 -12.14 16.42
CA LEU A 155 5.21 -13.20 16.29
C LEU A 155 3.86 -12.69 16.81
N LEU A 156 2.83 -12.87 16.01
CA LEU A 156 1.44 -12.71 16.42
C LEU A 156 1.00 -13.98 17.13
N LYS A 157 0.69 -13.87 18.41
CA LYS A 157 0.16 -15.00 19.18
C LYS A 157 -1.35 -14.98 19.11
N ALA A 158 -1.97 -16.13 18.83
CA ALA A 158 -3.40 -16.29 18.91
C ALA A 158 -3.88 -15.91 20.33
N ASN A 159 -4.80 -14.98 20.43
CA ASN A 159 -5.43 -14.67 21.70
C ASN A 159 -6.56 -15.68 21.95
N LYS A 160 -6.57 -16.36 23.10
CA LYS A 160 -7.52 -17.43 23.40
C LYS A 160 -9.00 -17.00 23.32
N ASN A 161 -9.26 -15.68 23.33
CA ASN A 161 -10.61 -15.10 23.37
C ASN A 161 -11.01 -14.34 22.08
N ALA A 162 -10.17 -14.31 21.07
CA ALA A 162 -10.48 -13.72 19.77
C ALA A 162 -10.11 -14.74 18.68
N ALA A 163 -10.77 -14.67 17.53
CA ALA A 163 -10.40 -15.42 16.32
C ALA A 163 -9.06 -14.91 15.78
N SER A 164 -8.01 -14.86 16.63
CA SER A 164 -6.71 -14.35 16.27
C SER A 164 -5.84 -15.51 15.82
N SER A 165 -5.42 -15.41 14.62
CA SER A 165 -4.56 -16.31 13.88
C SER A 165 -3.11 -16.20 14.34
N ASN A 166 -2.36 -17.30 14.25
CA ASN A 166 -0.93 -17.27 14.38
C ASN A 166 -0.32 -16.52 13.20
N GLY A 167 0.63 -15.66 13.46
CA GLY A 167 1.23 -14.89 12.39
C GLY A 167 2.66 -14.42 12.70
N LYS A 168 3.23 -13.78 11.71
CA LYS A 168 4.57 -13.20 11.77
C LYS A 168 4.59 -11.88 11.04
N ILE A 169 5.17 -10.87 11.65
CA ILE A 169 5.40 -9.57 11.02
C ILE A 169 6.90 -9.31 10.96
N ARG A 170 7.34 -8.78 9.84
CA ARG A 170 8.71 -8.33 9.59
C ARG A 170 8.69 -6.93 9.01
N LEU A 171 9.53 -6.07 9.56
CA LEU A 171 9.71 -4.69 9.10
C LEU A 171 11.19 -4.48 8.76
N TRP A 172 11.47 -3.97 7.58
CA TRP A 172 12.82 -3.57 7.20
C TRP A 172 12.91 -2.05 7.21
N LEU A 173 13.84 -1.54 8.00
CA LEU A 173 14.12 -0.11 8.07
C LEU A 173 15.48 0.18 7.44
N ASP A 174 15.55 1.27 6.68
CA ASP A 174 16.82 1.76 6.15
C ASP A 174 17.70 2.42 7.23
N GLU A 175 18.86 2.92 6.85
CA GLU A 175 19.80 3.62 7.74
C GLU A 175 19.22 4.88 8.40
N ASN A 176 18.18 5.48 7.79
CA ASN A 176 17.43 6.61 8.32
C ASN A 176 16.18 6.19 9.10
N HIS A 177 16.05 4.89 9.38
CA HIS A 177 14.94 4.25 10.10
C HIS A 177 13.57 4.40 9.42
N ARG A 178 13.54 4.61 8.08
CA ARG A 178 12.30 4.62 7.29
C ARG A 178 11.89 3.19 6.97
N LEU A 179 10.60 2.92 7.02
CA LEU A 179 10.05 1.66 6.59
C LEU A 179 10.20 1.52 5.06
N VAL A 180 11.01 0.57 4.61
CA VAL A 180 11.22 0.28 3.19
C VAL A 180 10.57 -1.02 2.75
N LYS A 181 10.27 -1.91 3.70
CA LYS A 181 9.56 -3.14 3.43
C LYS A 181 8.79 -3.62 4.64
N LEU A 182 7.58 -4.13 4.40
CA LEU A 182 6.74 -4.83 5.35
C LEU A 182 6.40 -6.22 4.80
N TYR A 183 6.54 -7.23 5.62
CA TYR A 183 6.01 -8.56 5.35
C TYR A 183 5.15 -8.99 6.54
N ALA A 184 3.94 -9.47 6.26
CA ALA A 184 3.14 -10.17 7.27
C ALA A 184 2.64 -11.49 6.70
N LYS A 185 2.67 -12.52 7.56
CA LYS A 185 1.98 -13.79 7.34
C LYS A 185 0.95 -13.95 8.45
N ILE A 186 -0.27 -14.24 8.07
CA ILE A 186 -1.39 -14.53 8.98
C ILE A 186 -2.04 -15.79 8.44
N ASP A 187 -1.95 -16.87 9.18
CA ASP A 187 -2.30 -18.22 8.72
C ASP A 187 -1.62 -18.58 7.39
N GLU A 188 -2.37 -18.86 6.34
CA GLU A 188 -1.86 -19.17 5.01
C GLU A 188 -1.75 -17.95 4.10
N SER A 189 -2.20 -16.78 4.56
CA SER A 189 -2.18 -15.55 3.78
C SER A 189 -0.94 -14.71 4.07
N THR A 190 -0.41 -14.06 3.04
CA THR A 190 0.76 -13.17 3.16
C THR A 190 0.56 -11.85 2.47
N ILE A 191 1.20 -10.81 3.00
CA ILE A 191 1.47 -9.56 2.31
C ILE A 191 2.97 -9.29 2.31
N ASP A 192 3.48 -8.83 1.18
CA ASP A 192 4.82 -8.28 0.99
C ASP A 192 4.66 -6.90 0.34
N ALA A 193 4.97 -5.84 1.07
CA ALA A 193 4.87 -4.47 0.60
C ALA A 193 6.23 -3.80 0.64
N ASN A 194 6.70 -3.33 -0.51
CA ASN A 194 7.96 -2.62 -0.66
C ASN A 194 7.66 -1.15 -0.96
N PHE A 195 8.43 -0.25 -0.37
CA PHE A 195 8.32 1.19 -0.50
C PHE A 195 9.64 1.76 -1.03
N SER A 196 9.59 2.46 -2.14
CA SER A 196 10.77 3.02 -2.79
C SER A 196 10.50 4.39 -3.39
N ASP A 197 11.50 5.01 -4.02
CA ASP A 197 11.42 6.33 -4.62
C ASP A 197 10.88 7.38 -3.63
N PHE A 198 11.59 7.55 -2.50
CA PHE A 198 11.22 8.52 -1.48
C PHE A 198 11.51 9.94 -1.98
N GLN A 199 10.45 10.74 -2.12
CA GLN A 199 10.51 12.12 -2.59
C GLN A 199 10.00 13.09 -1.53
N LEU A 200 10.54 14.31 -1.51
CA LEU A 200 10.08 15.38 -0.64
C LEU A 200 8.75 15.95 -1.12
N VAL A 201 7.79 16.00 -0.21
CA VAL A 201 6.50 16.67 -0.39
C VAL A 201 6.43 17.79 0.66
N ASN A 202 5.99 18.99 0.26
CA ASN A 202 5.89 20.16 1.15
C ASN A 202 7.20 20.41 1.94
N GLU A 203 8.35 20.42 1.24
CA GLU A 203 9.72 20.79 1.71
C GLU A 203 10.37 19.82 2.71
N ASN A 204 9.61 19.09 3.56
CA ASN A 204 10.19 18.31 4.69
C ASN A 204 9.56 16.95 4.93
N ILE A 205 8.55 16.53 4.17
CA ILE A 205 7.89 15.24 4.33
C ILE A 205 8.39 14.29 3.24
N LEU A 206 9.07 13.21 3.62
CA LEU A 206 9.51 12.18 2.69
C LEU A 206 8.42 11.11 2.55
N ILE A 207 7.92 10.92 1.33
CA ILE A 207 6.89 9.93 1.01
C ILE A 207 7.40 8.99 -0.08
N ALA A 208 7.14 7.69 0.05
CA ALA A 208 7.43 6.71 -0.98
C ALA A 208 6.48 6.89 -2.18
N PHE A 209 7.01 7.23 -3.34
CA PHE A 209 6.24 7.39 -4.58
C PHE A 209 6.01 6.06 -5.30
N GLU A 210 6.82 5.06 -5.03
CA GLU A 210 6.63 3.71 -5.55
C GLU A 210 6.25 2.75 -4.43
N LYS A 211 5.22 1.93 -4.69
CA LYS A 211 4.81 0.84 -3.81
C LYS A 211 4.59 -0.42 -4.64
N ASP A 212 5.16 -1.52 -4.18
CA ASP A 212 5.00 -2.83 -4.79
C ASP A 212 4.41 -3.77 -3.74
N ILE A 213 3.12 -4.05 -3.84
CA ILE A 213 2.34 -4.78 -2.84
C ILE A 213 1.92 -6.11 -3.44
N VAL A 214 2.35 -7.20 -2.82
CA VAL A 214 1.96 -8.56 -3.19
C VAL A 214 1.12 -9.16 -2.07
N LEU A 215 -0.07 -9.58 -2.41
CA LEU A 215 -0.96 -10.38 -1.55
C LEU A 215 -0.97 -11.80 -2.09
N ASN A 216 -0.99 -12.78 -1.20
CA ASN A 216 -1.16 -14.18 -1.58
C ASN A 216 -2.05 -14.87 -0.54
N SER A 217 -3.09 -15.56 -0.99
CA SER A 217 -3.98 -16.34 -0.14
C SER A 217 -4.51 -17.57 -0.86
N PRO A 218 -4.99 -18.58 -0.14
CA PRO A 218 -5.61 -19.77 -0.75
C PRO A 218 -6.83 -19.44 -1.63
N GLU A 219 -7.59 -18.39 -1.27
CA GLU A 219 -8.82 -18.05 -1.98
C GLU A 219 -8.59 -17.19 -3.22
N SER A 220 -7.68 -16.21 -3.15
CA SER A 220 -7.45 -15.25 -4.24
C SER A 220 -6.22 -15.54 -5.08
N GLY A 221 -5.41 -16.53 -4.70
CA GLY A 221 -4.10 -16.73 -5.31
C GLY A 221 -3.17 -15.55 -5.06
N LYS A 222 -2.24 -15.35 -5.98
CA LYS A 222 -1.27 -14.25 -5.92
C LYS A 222 -1.78 -13.02 -6.68
N ILE A 223 -1.88 -11.91 -5.97
CA ILE A 223 -2.27 -10.60 -6.50
C ILE A 223 -1.14 -9.61 -6.25
N ARG A 224 -0.80 -8.78 -7.24
CA ARG A 224 0.24 -7.75 -7.14
C ARG A 224 -0.27 -6.40 -7.61
N PHE A 225 0.00 -5.38 -6.84
CA PHE A 225 -0.21 -3.98 -7.18
C PHE A 225 1.12 -3.25 -7.23
N LYS A 226 1.49 -2.73 -8.41
CA LYS A 226 2.58 -1.77 -8.55
C LYS A 226 1.97 -0.38 -8.67
N ILE A 227 2.21 0.47 -7.69
CA ILE A 227 1.64 1.81 -7.58
C ILE A 227 2.77 2.82 -7.76
N ASN A 228 2.64 3.69 -8.76
CA ASN A 228 3.59 4.78 -9.00
C ASN A 228 2.83 6.10 -8.91
N PHE A 229 3.07 6.86 -7.86
CA PHE A 229 2.50 8.18 -7.70
C PHE A 229 3.18 9.17 -8.64
N ASN A 230 2.37 9.95 -9.35
CA ASN A 230 2.87 11.05 -10.20
C ASN A 230 2.86 12.39 -9.45
N LYS A 231 1.94 12.51 -8.50
CA LYS A 231 1.74 13.70 -7.68
C LYS A 231 1.10 13.31 -6.37
N ILE A 232 1.53 13.97 -5.29
CA ILE A 232 0.92 13.91 -3.97
C ILE A 232 0.74 15.33 -3.48
N ASP A 233 -0.47 15.67 -3.02
CA ASP A 233 -0.82 16.92 -2.38
C ASP A 233 -1.31 16.62 -0.95
N LEU A 234 -0.84 17.35 0.03
CA LEU A 234 -1.21 17.20 1.44
C LEU A 234 -1.95 18.44 1.93
N ASN A 235 -2.94 18.21 2.80
CA ASN A 235 -3.68 19.24 3.54
C ASN A 235 -4.43 20.25 2.66
N GLU A 236 -4.78 19.84 1.45
CA GLU A 236 -5.73 20.55 0.60
C GLU A 236 -7.06 19.80 0.61
N GLU A 237 -8.13 20.48 1.00
CA GLU A 237 -9.47 19.90 1.04
C GLU A 237 -9.88 19.32 -0.31
N GLN A 238 -10.46 18.12 -0.29
CA GLN A 238 -10.82 17.37 -1.49
C GLN A 238 -12.31 17.13 -1.57
N ASP A 239 -12.87 17.22 -2.78
CA ASP A 239 -14.22 16.75 -3.05
C ASP A 239 -14.27 15.21 -3.02
N LEU A 240 -15.10 14.65 -2.16
CA LEU A 240 -15.32 13.21 -1.97
C LEU A 240 -16.69 12.77 -2.50
N LYS A 241 -17.23 13.48 -3.50
CA LYS A 241 -18.55 13.21 -4.07
C LYS A 241 -18.71 11.78 -4.52
N PHE A 242 -19.75 11.13 -4.01
CA PHE A 242 -20.13 9.77 -4.35
C PHE A 242 -21.65 9.70 -4.49
N GLU A 243 -22.13 9.67 -5.71
CA GLU A 243 -23.56 9.61 -6.03
C GLU A 243 -23.82 8.34 -6.84
N ILE A 244 -24.81 7.57 -6.42
CA ILE A 244 -25.29 6.39 -7.13
C ILE A 244 -26.46 6.86 -8.02
N PRO A 245 -26.35 6.73 -9.36
CA PRO A 245 -27.46 7.09 -10.23
C PRO A 245 -28.65 6.15 -10.06
N ASP A 246 -29.88 6.65 -10.17
CA ASP A 246 -31.12 5.90 -9.93
C ASP A 246 -31.28 4.66 -10.81
N HIS A 247 -30.66 4.65 -11.98
CA HIS A 247 -30.73 3.54 -12.95
C HIS A 247 -29.69 2.45 -12.72
N TYR A 248 -28.88 2.54 -11.64
CA TYR A 248 -27.87 1.53 -11.33
C TYR A 248 -28.47 0.41 -10.47
N GLU A 249 -28.06 -0.82 -10.76
CA GLU A 249 -28.49 -2.01 -10.05
C GLU A 249 -27.56 -2.31 -8.86
N GLN A 250 -28.15 -2.58 -7.69
CA GLN A 250 -27.37 -3.05 -6.54
C GLN A 250 -27.03 -4.52 -6.69
N ILE A 251 -25.75 -4.84 -6.52
CA ILE A 251 -25.27 -6.22 -6.45
C ILE A 251 -24.61 -6.49 -5.10
N ILE A 252 -24.59 -7.77 -4.68
CA ILE A 252 -23.94 -8.21 -3.44
C ILE A 252 -22.49 -8.59 -3.76
N SER A 253 -21.54 -8.20 -2.91
CA SER A 253 -20.14 -8.59 -3.06
C SER A 253 -19.97 -10.11 -2.98
N GLY A 254 -19.33 -10.70 -4.01
CA GLY A 254 -19.16 -12.16 -4.12
C GLY A 254 -19.84 -12.76 -5.34
N ASN A 255 -20.81 -12.11 -5.95
CA ASN A 255 -21.21 -12.45 -7.31
C ASN A 255 -20.10 -11.97 -8.26
N LYS A 256 -19.53 -12.91 -9.04
CA LYS A 256 -18.55 -12.55 -10.08
C LYS A 256 -19.16 -11.45 -10.94
N ILE A 257 -18.47 -10.31 -11.05
CA ILE A 257 -18.83 -9.28 -12.04
C ILE A 257 -18.85 -10.01 -13.40
N PRO A 258 -19.96 -10.05 -14.11
CA PRO A 258 -20.03 -10.75 -15.40
C PRO A 258 -18.99 -10.16 -16.34
N LYS A 259 -18.06 -10.97 -16.82
CA LYS A 259 -17.12 -10.54 -17.88
C LYS A 259 -17.95 -10.41 -19.16
N LYS A 260 -18.11 -9.20 -19.68
CA LYS A 260 -18.53 -8.96 -21.08
C LYS A 260 -17.32 -8.83 -21.98
#